data_fe728c223ccdfc840b0a27ebf94ca068
#
_entry.id   fe728c223ccdfc840b0a27ebf94ca068
#
_cell.length_a   1.000
_cell.length_b   1.000
_cell.length_c   1.000
_cell.angle_alpha   90.00
_cell.angle_beta   90.00
_cell.angle_gamma   90.00
#
_symmetry.space_group_name_H-M   'P 1'
#
loop_
_entity.id
_entity.type
_entity.pdbx_description
1 polymer ?
#
loop_
_entity_poly.entity_id
_entity_poly.type
_entity_poly.pdbx_seq_one_letter_code
_entity_poly.pdbx_strand_id
1 'polypeptide(L)'
;EIRNKNDGDSEQAVNSLRDFIEDKDFAAYKETLPRVIEIVDDFETLVNGLNSDLLKVVKPEEDCRQSALTYKEQLRRIKQDYYSKESELLLMANSFSEVFKFIDEKFEEFESLVESAQYDEANAILPTVDGILHELVSHMGDLPALCTMISVVIPEKIASVEDKYKTLVEERYPLYHLCVN
;
A
#
# COMPACT_ATOMS: atom_id res chain seq x y z
N GLU A 1 -35.28 9.01 10.53
CA GLU A 1 -36.53 9.83 10.69
C GLU A 1 -36.54 11.05 9.77
N ILE A 2 -35.48 11.82 9.64
CA ILE A 2 -35.42 13.03 8.77
C ILE A 2 -35.60 12.66 7.27
N ARG A 3 -35.02 11.55 6.83
CA ARG A 3 -35.10 11.07 5.43
C ARG A 3 -36.55 10.78 5.00
N ASN A 4 -37.29 10.04 5.82
CA ASN A 4 -38.68 9.66 5.47
C ASN A 4 -39.66 10.83 5.43
N LYS A 5 -39.38 11.91 6.20
CA LYS A 5 -40.27 13.09 6.23
C LYS A 5 -40.07 13.96 4.99
N ASN A 6 -38.83 14.21 4.59
CA ASN A 6 -38.54 15.04 3.39
C ASN A 6 -38.88 14.33 2.08
N ASP A 7 -38.75 13.01 1.98
CA ASP A 7 -39.17 12.22 0.82
C ASP A 7 -40.70 12.34 0.61
N GLY A 8 -41.49 12.24 1.69
CA GLY A 8 -42.94 12.35 1.66
C GLY A 8 -43.40 13.76 1.25
N ASP A 9 -42.77 14.79 1.79
CA ASP A 9 -43.13 16.19 1.50
C ASP A 9 -42.78 16.56 0.05
N SER A 10 -41.68 16.09 -0.48
CA SER A 10 -41.26 16.30 -1.88
C SER A 10 -42.19 15.60 -2.88
N GLU A 11 -42.53 14.34 -2.59
CA GLU A 11 -43.42 13.54 -3.42
C GLU A 11 -44.85 14.13 -3.46
N GLN A 12 -45.37 14.55 -2.31
CA GLN A 12 -46.68 15.23 -2.23
C GLN A 12 -46.68 16.54 -2.97
N ALA A 13 -45.64 17.36 -2.88
CA ALA A 13 -45.53 18.64 -3.56
C ALA A 13 -45.51 18.46 -5.07
N VAL A 14 -44.78 17.48 -5.61
CA VAL A 14 -44.74 17.15 -7.05
C VAL A 14 -46.08 16.62 -7.52
N ASN A 15 -46.74 15.74 -6.76
CA ASN A 15 -48.06 15.22 -7.11
C ASN A 15 -49.12 16.35 -7.16
N SER A 16 -49.11 17.29 -6.22
CA SER A 16 -50.00 18.45 -6.23
C SER A 16 -49.85 19.30 -7.52
N LEU A 17 -48.60 19.51 -7.98
CA LEU A 17 -48.39 20.22 -9.26
C LEU A 17 -48.93 19.45 -10.45
N ARG A 18 -48.88 18.13 -10.46
CA ARG A 18 -49.45 17.28 -11.51
C ARG A 18 -50.98 17.40 -11.52
N ASP A 19 -51.60 17.32 -10.34
CA ASP A 19 -53.06 17.46 -10.21
C ASP A 19 -53.53 18.82 -10.71
N PHE A 20 -52.86 19.93 -10.40
CA PHE A 20 -53.17 21.26 -10.91
C PHE A 20 -53.07 21.38 -12.44
N ILE A 21 -52.16 20.64 -13.07
CA ILE A 21 -52.05 20.59 -14.54
C ILE A 21 -53.22 19.80 -15.13
N GLU A 22 -53.59 18.67 -14.53
CA GLU A 22 -54.71 17.85 -14.98
C GLU A 22 -56.06 18.58 -14.86
N ASP A 23 -56.26 19.30 -13.75
CA ASP A 23 -57.43 20.12 -13.48
C ASP A 23 -57.45 21.45 -14.24
N LYS A 24 -56.36 21.77 -14.97
CA LYS A 24 -56.18 23.05 -15.72
C LYS A 24 -56.21 24.29 -14.81
N ASP A 25 -55.91 24.14 -13.53
CA ASP A 25 -55.79 25.25 -12.57
C ASP A 25 -54.37 25.85 -12.62
N PHE A 26 -54.13 26.65 -13.66
CA PHE A 26 -52.85 27.32 -13.88
C PHE A 26 -52.54 28.40 -12.85
N ALA A 27 -53.57 28.93 -12.12
CA ALA A 27 -53.35 29.90 -11.07
C ALA A 27 -52.71 29.25 -9.85
N ALA A 28 -53.29 28.15 -9.36
CA ALA A 28 -52.75 27.36 -8.26
C ALA A 28 -51.38 26.76 -8.60
N TYR A 29 -51.19 26.28 -9.83
CA TYR A 29 -49.90 25.81 -10.33
C TYR A 29 -48.79 26.86 -10.21
N LYS A 30 -49.08 28.10 -10.72
CA LYS A 30 -48.10 29.19 -10.72
C LYS A 30 -47.74 29.68 -9.33
N GLU A 31 -48.67 29.62 -8.38
CA GLU A 31 -48.47 29.99 -6.99
C GLU A 31 -47.66 28.92 -6.24
N THR A 32 -47.91 27.63 -6.54
CA THR A 32 -47.28 26.51 -5.84
C THR A 32 -45.89 26.16 -6.35
N LEU A 33 -45.61 26.39 -7.65
CA LEU A 33 -44.37 26.04 -8.33
C LEU A 33 -43.11 26.56 -7.62
N PRO A 34 -43.00 27.84 -7.18
CA PRO A 34 -41.80 28.34 -6.50
C PRO A 34 -41.51 27.60 -5.21
N ARG A 35 -42.57 27.26 -4.47
CA ARG A 35 -42.46 26.50 -3.21
C ARG A 35 -41.96 25.07 -3.46
N VAL A 36 -42.39 24.44 -4.55
CA VAL A 36 -41.91 23.08 -4.89
C VAL A 36 -40.46 23.11 -5.32
N ILE A 37 -40.08 24.16 -6.08
CA ILE A 37 -38.66 24.35 -6.46
C ILE A 37 -37.78 24.49 -5.19
N GLU A 38 -38.20 25.32 -4.23
CA GLU A 38 -37.49 25.51 -2.96
C GLU A 38 -37.34 24.18 -2.20
N ILE A 39 -38.41 23.38 -2.12
CA ILE A 39 -38.37 22.04 -1.46
C ILE A 39 -37.37 21.10 -2.16
N VAL A 40 -37.35 21.11 -3.50
CA VAL A 40 -36.44 20.26 -4.30
C VAL A 40 -34.99 20.72 -4.14
N ASP A 41 -34.71 22.02 -4.16
CA ASP A 41 -33.37 22.59 -3.97
C ASP A 41 -32.83 22.30 -2.55
N ASP A 42 -33.69 22.42 -1.53
CA ASP A 42 -33.33 22.06 -0.14
C ASP A 42 -33.03 20.58 -0.02
N PHE A 43 -33.83 19.72 -0.67
CA PHE A 43 -33.59 18.28 -0.69
C PHE A 43 -32.29 17.92 -1.40
N GLU A 44 -32.01 18.52 -2.56
CA GLU A 44 -30.76 18.34 -3.29
C GLU A 44 -29.56 18.76 -2.44
N THR A 45 -29.64 19.89 -1.75
CA THR A 45 -28.60 20.39 -0.86
C THR A 45 -28.34 19.41 0.30
N LEU A 46 -29.41 18.86 0.90
CA LEU A 46 -29.32 17.89 1.97
C LEU A 46 -28.69 16.57 1.51
N VAL A 47 -29.09 16.07 0.34
CA VAL A 47 -28.54 14.84 -0.25
C VAL A 47 -27.07 15.00 -0.60
N ASN A 48 -26.71 16.14 -1.20
CA ASN A 48 -25.31 16.43 -1.53
C ASN A 48 -24.45 16.58 -0.26
N GLY A 49 -24.98 17.21 0.79
CA GLY A 49 -24.32 17.29 2.09
C GLY A 49 -24.08 15.91 2.71
N LEU A 50 -25.12 15.07 2.74
CA LEU A 50 -25.04 13.71 3.27
C LEU A 50 -24.05 12.86 2.46
N ASN A 51 -24.08 12.95 1.14
CA ASN A 51 -23.14 12.23 0.28
C ASN A 51 -21.68 12.68 0.53
N SER A 52 -21.47 14.00 0.68
CA SER A 52 -20.14 14.52 1.04
C SER A 52 -19.65 14.00 2.39
N ASP A 53 -20.52 13.94 3.40
CA ASP A 53 -20.14 13.45 4.72
C ASP A 53 -19.91 11.93 4.71
N LEU A 54 -20.69 11.17 3.96
CA LEU A 54 -20.48 9.75 3.76
C LEU A 54 -19.12 9.47 3.09
N LEU A 55 -18.78 10.23 2.05
CA LEU A 55 -17.49 10.10 1.37
C LEU A 55 -16.31 10.42 2.28
N LYS A 56 -16.44 11.36 3.21
CA LYS A 56 -15.39 11.66 4.20
C LYS A 56 -15.12 10.50 5.16
N VAL A 57 -16.13 9.65 5.41
CA VAL A 57 -15.99 8.49 6.31
C VAL A 57 -15.50 7.25 5.54
N VAL A 58 -16.03 7.01 4.34
CA VAL A 58 -15.74 5.79 3.57
C VAL A 58 -14.42 5.89 2.80
N LYS A 59 -14.12 7.06 2.25
CA LYS A 59 -12.95 7.26 1.40
C LYS A 59 -11.60 6.96 2.09
N PRO A 60 -11.35 7.39 3.35
CA PRO A 60 -10.11 7.06 4.04
C PRO A 60 -9.88 5.55 4.18
N GLU A 61 -10.92 4.78 4.46
CA GLU A 61 -10.84 3.31 4.53
C GLU A 61 -10.47 2.70 3.18
N GLU A 62 -11.14 3.14 2.11
CA GLU A 62 -10.91 2.62 0.77
C GLU A 62 -9.50 2.97 0.27
N ASP A 63 -9.05 4.21 0.46
CA ASP A 63 -7.70 4.67 0.11
C ASP A 63 -6.62 3.88 0.88
N CYS A 64 -6.82 3.64 2.18
CA CYS A 64 -5.95 2.80 3.01
C CYS A 64 -5.86 1.36 2.47
N ARG A 65 -7.00 0.73 2.22
CA ARG A 65 -7.04 -0.66 1.72
C ARG A 65 -6.41 -0.79 0.35
N GLN A 66 -6.66 0.16 -0.55
CA GLN A 66 -6.08 0.17 -1.89
C GLN A 66 -4.55 0.31 -1.86
N SER A 67 -4.03 1.19 -1.00
CA SER A 67 -2.59 1.36 -0.81
C SER A 67 -1.94 0.07 -0.28
N ALA A 68 -2.54 -0.55 0.74
CA ALA A 68 -2.05 -1.80 1.30
C ALA A 68 -2.06 -2.94 0.27
N LEU A 69 -3.09 -3.05 -0.57
CA LEU A 69 -3.14 -4.04 -1.65
C LEU A 69 -1.98 -3.87 -2.63
N THR A 70 -1.65 -2.64 -2.98
CA THR A 70 -0.52 -2.33 -3.87
C THR A 70 0.80 -2.80 -3.27
N TYR A 71 1.06 -2.51 -1.99
CA TYR A 71 2.29 -2.94 -1.31
C TYR A 71 2.34 -4.45 -1.08
N LYS A 72 1.22 -5.11 -0.78
CA LYS A 72 1.14 -6.58 -0.68
C LYS A 72 1.47 -7.26 -2.01
N GLU A 73 1.00 -6.71 -3.13
CA GLU A 73 1.32 -7.21 -4.45
C GLU A 73 2.81 -7.01 -4.79
N GLN A 74 3.41 -5.88 -4.42
CA GLN A 74 4.85 -5.66 -4.56
C GLN A 74 5.65 -6.66 -3.72
N LEU A 75 5.29 -6.86 -2.45
CA LEU A 75 5.93 -7.86 -1.58
C LEU A 75 5.84 -9.27 -2.19
N ARG A 76 4.69 -9.64 -2.73
CA ARG A 76 4.49 -10.93 -3.39
C ARG A 76 5.45 -11.12 -4.55
N ARG A 77 5.65 -10.09 -5.38
CA ARG A 77 6.61 -10.11 -6.52
C ARG A 77 8.05 -10.23 -6.02
N ILE A 78 8.42 -9.48 -4.98
CA ILE A 78 9.75 -9.55 -4.38
C ILE A 78 10.01 -10.95 -3.80
N LYS A 79 9.06 -11.53 -3.06
CA LYS A 79 9.16 -12.90 -2.54
C LYS A 79 9.33 -13.91 -3.70
N GLN A 80 8.59 -13.76 -4.78
CA GLN A 80 8.71 -14.63 -5.97
C GLN A 80 10.10 -14.50 -6.63
N ASP A 81 10.62 -13.29 -6.74
CA ASP A 81 11.95 -13.02 -7.30
C ASP A 81 13.06 -13.61 -6.41
N TYR A 82 12.93 -13.44 -5.10
CA TYR A 82 13.82 -14.07 -4.12
C TYR A 82 13.84 -15.59 -4.24
N TYR A 83 12.68 -16.25 -4.23
CA TYR A 83 12.61 -17.71 -4.34
C TYR A 83 13.14 -18.24 -5.67
N SER A 84 13.04 -17.45 -6.76
CA SER A 84 13.64 -17.82 -8.04
C SER A 84 15.17 -17.83 -8.03
N LYS A 85 15.78 -17.09 -7.09
CA LYS A 85 17.23 -16.91 -6.93
C LYS A 85 17.74 -17.46 -5.58
N GLU A 86 16.94 -18.22 -4.86
CA GLU A 86 17.24 -18.68 -3.48
C GLU A 86 18.60 -19.38 -3.37
N SER A 87 18.94 -20.20 -4.35
CA SER A 87 20.24 -20.90 -4.35
C SER A 87 21.45 -19.96 -4.46
N GLU A 88 21.27 -18.80 -5.08
CA GLU A 88 22.32 -17.78 -5.24
C GLU A 88 22.40 -16.85 -4.01
N LEU A 89 21.31 -16.79 -3.22
CA LEU A 89 21.13 -15.89 -2.10
C LEU A 89 21.26 -16.59 -0.73
N LEU A 90 21.80 -17.81 -0.67
CA LEU A 90 21.89 -18.61 0.55
C LEU A 90 22.56 -17.86 1.73
N LEU A 91 23.57 -17.04 1.46
CA LEU A 91 24.23 -16.23 2.49
C LEU A 91 23.29 -15.21 3.15
N MET A 92 22.25 -14.81 2.46
CA MET A 92 21.29 -13.78 2.90
C MET A 92 19.95 -14.36 3.36
N ALA A 93 19.82 -15.70 3.38
CA ALA A 93 18.54 -16.37 3.65
C ALA A 93 17.91 -15.94 4.99
N ASN A 94 18.71 -15.87 6.06
CA ASN A 94 18.23 -15.42 7.36
C ASN A 94 17.78 -13.95 7.34
N SER A 95 18.56 -13.08 6.71
CA SER A 95 18.22 -11.64 6.61
C SER A 95 16.93 -11.43 5.83
N PHE A 96 16.75 -12.13 4.70
CA PHE A 96 15.49 -12.08 3.96
C PHE A 96 14.31 -12.60 4.78
N SER A 97 14.48 -13.69 5.50
CA SER A 97 13.43 -14.24 6.37
C SER A 97 13.01 -13.24 7.45
N GLU A 98 13.96 -12.57 8.09
CA GLU A 98 13.69 -11.55 9.11
C GLU A 98 12.98 -10.31 8.51
N VAL A 99 13.44 -9.84 7.35
CA VAL A 99 12.83 -8.69 6.67
C VAL A 99 11.39 -9.01 6.22
N PHE A 100 11.16 -10.17 5.63
CA PHE A 100 9.83 -10.59 5.22
C PHE A 100 8.89 -10.73 6.42
N LYS A 101 9.37 -11.31 7.52
CA LYS A 101 8.61 -11.42 8.75
C LYS A 101 8.26 -10.04 9.32
N PHE A 102 9.20 -9.11 9.33
CA PHE A 102 8.96 -7.74 9.78
C PHE A 102 7.90 -7.03 8.94
N ILE A 103 7.93 -7.19 7.61
CA ILE A 103 6.92 -6.61 6.72
C ILE A 103 5.54 -7.25 6.98
N ASP A 104 5.49 -8.57 7.13
CA ASP A 104 4.24 -9.29 7.42
C ASP A 104 3.63 -8.81 8.76
N GLU A 105 4.46 -8.65 9.82
CA GLU A 105 4.05 -8.07 11.11
C GLU A 105 3.51 -6.63 10.97
N LYS A 106 4.12 -5.81 10.11
CA LYS A 106 3.61 -4.45 9.82
C LYS A 106 2.27 -4.45 9.09
N PHE A 107 2.03 -5.41 8.22
CA PHE A 107 0.71 -5.56 7.62
C PHE A 107 -0.35 -6.06 8.60
N GLU A 108 -0.01 -6.93 9.55
CA GLU A 108 -0.92 -7.35 10.62
C GLU A 108 -1.29 -6.16 11.53
N GLU A 109 -0.30 -5.33 11.90
CA GLU A 109 -0.52 -4.08 12.65
C GLU A 109 -1.44 -3.13 11.87
N PHE A 110 -1.18 -2.94 10.58
CA PHE A 110 -2.00 -2.13 9.69
C PHE A 110 -3.46 -2.63 9.66
N GLU A 111 -3.69 -3.93 9.47
CA GLU A 111 -5.03 -4.51 9.41
C GLU A 111 -5.80 -4.30 10.73
N SER A 112 -5.14 -4.48 11.87
CA SER A 112 -5.72 -4.24 13.20
C SER A 112 -6.15 -2.78 13.37
N LEU A 113 -5.36 -1.82 12.90
CA LEU A 113 -5.69 -0.39 12.96
C LEU A 113 -6.86 -0.05 12.03
N VAL A 114 -6.90 -0.61 10.83
CA VAL A 114 -8.02 -0.42 9.88
C VAL A 114 -9.32 -1.00 10.46
N GLU A 115 -9.28 -2.18 11.08
CA GLU A 115 -10.43 -2.78 11.77
C GLU A 115 -10.93 -1.93 12.93
N SER A 116 -10.03 -1.20 13.59
CA SER A 116 -10.32 -0.27 14.68
C SER A 116 -10.72 1.14 14.19
N ALA A 117 -10.85 1.34 12.87
CA ALA A 117 -11.13 2.62 12.22
C ALA A 117 -10.09 3.74 12.51
N GLN A 118 -8.85 3.35 12.83
CA GLN A 118 -7.71 4.24 13.08
C GLN A 118 -6.90 4.47 11.78
N TYR A 119 -7.54 5.05 10.77
CA TYR A 119 -6.98 5.15 9.42
C TYR A 119 -5.73 6.02 9.32
N ASP A 120 -5.60 7.07 10.12
CA ASP A 120 -4.42 7.94 10.14
C ASP A 120 -3.19 7.20 10.68
N GLU A 121 -3.38 6.40 11.73
CA GLU A 121 -2.32 5.56 12.32
C GLU A 121 -1.94 4.42 11.37
N ALA A 122 -2.93 3.79 10.72
CA ALA A 122 -2.68 2.78 9.70
C ALA A 122 -1.86 3.35 8.54
N ASN A 123 -2.23 4.52 8.04
CA ASN A 123 -1.50 5.19 6.96
C ASN A 123 -0.06 5.56 7.35
N ALA A 124 0.24 5.79 8.63
CA ALA A 124 1.59 6.08 9.10
C ALA A 124 2.53 4.86 9.01
N ILE A 125 2.01 3.65 8.92
CA ILE A 125 2.82 2.41 8.75
C ILE A 125 3.30 2.26 7.30
N LEU A 126 2.48 2.63 6.33
CA LEU A 126 2.71 2.37 4.91
C LEU A 126 4.04 2.93 4.37
N PRO A 127 4.48 4.16 4.73
CA PRO A 127 5.78 4.68 4.30
C PRO A 127 6.98 3.84 4.77
N THR A 128 6.88 3.21 5.95
CA THR A 128 7.92 2.32 6.45
C THR A 128 8.02 1.05 5.60
N VAL A 129 6.87 0.47 5.26
CA VAL A 129 6.78 -0.69 4.37
C VAL A 129 7.30 -0.34 2.97
N ASP A 130 6.86 0.80 2.41
CA ASP A 130 7.30 1.28 1.10
C ASP A 130 8.81 1.45 1.01
N GLY A 131 9.42 2.08 2.01
CA GLY A 131 10.87 2.24 2.09
C GLY A 131 11.62 0.92 2.05
N ILE A 132 11.18 -0.07 2.83
CA ILE A 132 11.81 -1.41 2.84
C ILE A 132 11.62 -2.13 1.50
N LEU A 133 10.42 -2.09 0.91
CA LEU A 133 10.15 -2.68 -0.39
C LEU A 133 11.01 -2.05 -1.49
N HIS A 134 11.18 -0.73 -1.45
CA HIS A 134 12.04 -0.01 -2.39
C HIS A 134 13.50 -0.43 -2.28
N GLU A 135 14.05 -0.53 -1.06
CA GLU A 135 15.41 -1.01 -0.81
C GLU A 135 15.60 -2.46 -1.29
N LEU A 136 14.63 -3.34 -1.00
CA LEU A 136 14.69 -4.72 -1.48
C LEU A 136 14.75 -4.78 -3.01
N VAL A 137 13.90 -4.04 -3.71
CA VAL A 137 13.89 -4.01 -5.18
C VAL A 137 15.21 -3.46 -5.71
N SER A 138 15.73 -2.39 -5.11
CA SER A 138 16.98 -1.75 -5.54
C SER A 138 18.18 -2.69 -5.46
N HIS A 139 18.26 -3.52 -4.42
CA HIS A 139 19.43 -4.37 -4.18
C HIS A 139 19.31 -5.79 -4.72
N MET A 140 18.09 -6.27 -5.01
CA MET A 140 17.83 -7.65 -5.48
C MET A 140 18.62 -8.03 -6.73
N GLY A 141 18.95 -7.06 -7.59
CA GLY A 141 19.73 -7.29 -8.82
C GLY A 141 21.20 -7.62 -8.55
N ASP A 142 21.82 -6.96 -7.58
CA ASP A 142 23.26 -7.03 -7.33
C ASP A 142 23.64 -8.09 -6.27
N LEU A 143 22.70 -8.47 -5.41
CA LEU A 143 22.94 -9.41 -4.32
C LEU A 143 23.47 -10.79 -4.77
N PRO A 144 22.98 -11.43 -5.83
CA PRO A 144 23.53 -12.72 -6.30
C PRO A 144 25.02 -12.63 -6.66
N ALA A 145 25.41 -11.55 -7.34
CA ALA A 145 26.80 -11.34 -7.71
C ALA A 145 27.69 -11.12 -6.47
N LEU A 146 27.21 -10.35 -5.49
CA LEU A 146 27.89 -10.13 -4.22
C LEU A 146 28.01 -11.42 -3.40
N CYS A 147 26.94 -12.21 -3.31
CA CYS A 147 26.96 -13.51 -2.65
C CYS A 147 28.00 -14.46 -3.30
N THR A 148 28.02 -14.54 -4.61
CA THR A 148 29.01 -15.34 -5.36
C THR A 148 30.43 -14.82 -5.12
N MET A 149 30.62 -13.51 -5.12
CA MET A 149 31.93 -12.91 -4.83
C MET A 149 32.45 -13.28 -3.46
N ILE A 150 31.59 -13.23 -2.43
CA ILE A 150 31.95 -13.53 -1.03
C ILE A 150 32.15 -15.04 -0.81
N SER A 151 31.28 -15.89 -1.37
CA SER A 151 31.27 -17.33 -1.10
C SER A 151 32.24 -18.14 -1.96
N VAL A 152 32.59 -17.65 -3.14
CA VAL A 152 33.43 -18.41 -4.10
C VAL A 152 34.65 -17.61 -4.50
N VAL A 153 34.49 -16.43 -5.11
CA VAL A 153 35.62 -15.73 -5.73
C VAL A 153 36.70 -15.31 -4.73
N ILE A 154 36.29 -14.73 -3.59
CA ILE A 154 37.25 -14.29 -2.57
C ILE A 154 37.99 -15.48 -1.92
N PRO A 155 37.31 -16.54 -1.46
CA PRO A 155 37.98 -17.72 -0.92
C PRO A 155 38.95 -18.39 -1.91
N GLU A 156 38.56 -18.56 -3.18
CA GLU A 156 39.42 -19.08 -4.24
C GLU A 156 40.69 -18.22 -4.43
N LYS A 157 40.52 -16.88 -4.44
CA LYS A 157 41.66 -15.97 -4.54
C LYS A 157 42.58 -16.07 -3.37
N ILE A 158 42.05 -16.16 -2.13
CA ILE A 158 42.83 -16.35 -0.90
C ILE A 158 43.61 -17.65 -0.99
N ALA A 159 42.92 -18.77 -1.30
CA ALA A 159 43.59 -20.08 -1.43
C ALA A 159 44.72 -20.07 -2.47
N SER A 160 44.47 -19.42 -3.64
CA SER A 160 45.50 -19.27 -4.67
C SER A 160 46.72 -18.47 -4.21
N VAL A 161 46.50 -17.42 -3.40
CA VAL A 161 47.60 -16.63 -2.82
C VAL A 161 48.34 -17.43 -1.76
N GLU A 162 47.64 -18.15 -0.91
CA GLU A 162 48.26 -19.03 0.12
C GLU A 162 49.11 -20.12 -0.52
N ASP A 163 48.65 -20.76 -1.60
CA ASP A 163 49.40 -21.79 -2.30
C ASP A 163 50.68 -21.23 -2.93
N LYS A 164 50.59 -20.07 -3.57
CA LYS A 164 51.76 -19.36 -4.09
C LYS A 164 52.74 -18.99 -3.00
N TYR A 165 52.24 -18.50 -1.86
CA TYR A 165 53.07 -18.18 -0.72
C TYR A 165 53.83 -19.41 -0.21
N LYS A 166 53.12 -20.55 -0.02
CA LYS A 166 53.76 -21.82 0.38
C LYS A 166 54.86 -22.26 -0.58
N THR A 167 54.59 -22.23 -1.89
CA THR A 167 55.56 -22.58 -2.94
C THR A 167 56.82 -21.70 -2.84
N LEU A 168 56.64 -20.37 -2.70
CA LEU A 168 57.78 -19.46 -2.57
C LEU A 168 58.58 -19.63 -1.30
N VAL A 169 57.92 -20.02 -0.17
CA VAL A 169 58.61 -20.36 1.08
C VAL A 169 59.43 -21.63 0.89
N GLU A 170 58.90 -22.67 0.24
CA GLU A 170 59.61 -23.92 -0.09
C GLU A 170 60.82 -23.65 -0.99
N GLU A 171 60.71 -22.74 -1.92
CA GLU A 171 61.80 -22.29 -2.79
C GLU A 171 62.81 -21.36 -2.06
N ARG A 172 62.60 -21.08 -0.77
CA ARG A 172 63.46 -20.26 0.09
C ARG A 172 63.53 -18.79 -0.30
N TYR A 173 62.47 -18.23 -0.90
CA TYR A 173 62.37 -16.79 -1.11
C TYR A 173 62.24 -16.08 0.26
N PRO A 174 62.87 -14.93 0.48
CA PRO A 174 62.83 -14.19 1.75
C PRO A 174 61.50 -13.42 1.88
N LEU A 175 60.43 -14.08 2.38
CA LEU A 175 59.07 -13.51 2.48
C LEU A 175 58.71 -12.99 3.88
N TYR A 176 59.68 -12.91 4.82
CA TYR A 176 59.47 -12.53 6.22
C TYR A 176 58.98 -11.05 6.37
N HIS A 177 58.96 -10.24 5.33
CA HIS A 177 58.38 -8.90 5.30
C HIS A 177 56.86 -8.91 4.99
N LEU A 178 56.31 -10.04 4.53
CA LEU A 178 54.90 -10.24 4.32
C LEU A 178 54.33 -10.84 5.61
N CYS A 179 53.72 -10.02 6.48
CA CYS A 179 53.00 -10.52 7.65
C CYS A 179 51.70 -11.22 7.20
N VAL A 180 51.80 -12.48 6.80
CA VAL A 180 50.65 -13.36 6.49
C VAL A 180 50.33 -14.11 7.77
N ASN A 181 49.32 -13.63 8.50
CA ASN A 181 48.75 -14.27 9.68
C ASN A 181 47.48 -15.02 9.28
#